data_ab0be07abb5f92c0e6e48d58e9df7171
#
_entry.id   ab0be07abb5f92c0e6e48d58e9df7171
#
_cell.length_a   1.000
_cell.length_b   1.000
_cell.length_c   1.000
_cell.angle_alpha   90.00
_cell.angle_beta   90.00
_cell.angle_gamma   90.00
#
_symmetry.space_group_name_H-M   'P 1'
#
loop_
_entity.id
_entity.type
_entity.pdbx_description
1 polymer ?
#
loop_
_entity_poly.entity_id
_entity_poly.type
_entity_poly.pdbx_seq_one_letter_code
_entity_poly.pdbx_strand_id
1 'polypeptide(L)'
;MDLVTLRRDVHSHPEPAFCELRTAALVLSHLRKLPVRIRTGALALGGIPAYPDDATLERFADLAIHSGADAGDVATLAREGTAIVADLEGSRPGPTWALRFDMDALPVTEAAGATHFPAAQGFRSAYEGFMHACGHDGHVAIGLGLAERLSDRDFPGTVRFLFQPAEEGGRGARAMLGADVVEGVDRFAAVHLGLDLPAGTVAAGITGIFATTKMRARFTGVASHAAAAPQDGRNALLAAATAVLGIHGLPRFSTADTRVNVGTLHAGGNVNIVPALAELTCEARSRDGAVNAELTERVKQVLRGAALAQGVTVDIEETGGSTSLTCDDELLDAVLAAASGHETVRLHEMGGSDDASLFAEAVQRAGGLATYIVVGGGNPAPHHNPYFDVDESALPVAVDVLAALIR
;
A
#
# COMPACT_ATOMS: atom_id res chain seq x y z
N MET A 1 16.91 -8.38 18.76
CA MET A 1 15.44 -8.65 18.58
C MET A 1 15.26 -10.00 17.90
N ASP A 2 14.27 -10.79 18.30
CA ASP A 2 13.89 -12.02 17.56
C ASP A 2 12.88 -11.65 16.46
N LEU A 3 13.38 -11.59 15.22
CA LEU A 3 12.60 -11.18 14.05
C LEU A 3 11.47 -12.18 13.74
N VAL A 4 11.72 -13.48 13.97
CA VAL A 4 10.75 -14.54 13.69
C VAL A 4 9.58 -14.44 14.66
N THR A 5 9.85 -14.31 15.96
CA THR A 5 8.80 -14.11 16.97
C THR A 5 7.99 -12.85 16.69
N LEU A 6 8.64 -11.76 16.33
CA LEU A 6 7.97 -10.50 16.00
C LEU A 6 7.08 -10.62 14.75
N ARG A 7 7.61 -11.19 13.66
CA ARG A 7 6.85 -11.45 12.44
C ARG A 7 5.60 -12.28 12.74
N ARG A 8 5.74 -13.40 13.46
CA ARG A 8 4.64 -14.33 13.79
C ARG A 8 3.58 -13.67 14.67
N ASP A 9 3.98 -12.78 15.58
CA ASP A 9 3.05 -12.00 16.39
C ASP A 9 2.21 -11.04 15.54
N VAL A 10 2.82 -10.30 14.61
CA VAL A 10 2.11 -9.43 13.65
C VAL A 10 1.23 -10.26 12.73
N HIS A 11 1.73 -11.38 12.18
CA HIS A 11 0.99 -12.29 11.30
C HIS A 11 -0.31 -12.81 11.94
N SER A 12 -0.26 -13.12 13.24
CA SER A 12 -1.42 -13.64 13.98
C SER A 12 -2.52 -12.59 14.18
N HIS A 13 -2.21 -11.31 14.00
CA HIS A 13 -3.12 -10.19 14.26
C HIS A 13 -3.22 -9.26 13.06
N PRO A 14 -3.65 -9.74 11.88
CA PRO A 14 -3.70 -8.95 10.67
C PRO A 14 -4.77 -7.87 10.74
N GLU A 15 -4.40 -6.64 10.42
CA GLU A 15 -5.26 -5.48 10.47
C GLU A 15 -5.36 -4.82 9.09
N PRO A 16 -6.57 -4.51 8.59
CA PRO A 16 -6.72 -3.92 7.27
C PRO A 16 -6.34 -2.44 7.25
N ALA A 17 -6.23 -1.91 6.05
CA ALA A 17 -5.84 -0.55 5.74
C ALA A 17 -6.48 0.52 6.65
N PHE A 18 -5.65 1.34 7.30
CA PHE A 18 -5.96 2.36 8.31
C PHE A 18 -6.58 1.83 9.62
N CYS A 19 -6.59 0.50 9.80
CA CYS A 19 -6.95 -0.14 11.06
C CYS A 19 -5.76 -0.86 11.71
N GLU A 20 -4.52 -0.58 11.31
CA GLU A 20 -3.28 -1.21 11.82
C GLU A 20 -2.95 -0.73 13.25
N LEU A 21 -3.96 -0.71 14.13
CA LEU A 21 -3.90 -0.09 15.46
C LEU A 21 -2.97 -0.85 16.41
N ARG A 22 -3.08 -2.18 16.42
CA ARG A 22 -2.20 -3.05 17.21
C ARG A 22 -0.78 -3.03 16.70
N THR A 23 -0.64 -3.19 15.38
CA THR A 23 0.67 -3.20 14.70
C THR A 23 1.40 -1.88 14.92
N ALA A 24 0.72 -0.75 14.73
CA ALA A 24 1.30 0.57 14.98
C ALA A 24 1.65 0.79 16.46
N ALA A 25 0.80 0.36 17.41
CA ALA A 25 1.11 0.42 18.84
C ALA A 25 2.33 -0.44 19.18
N LEU A 26 2.46 -1.64 18.59
CA LEU A 26 3.63 -2.50 18.71
C LEU A 26 4.90 -1.80 18.20
N VAL A 27 4.84 -1.21 17.01
CA VAL A 27 5.94 -0.42 16.41
C VAL A 27 6.34 0.72 17.36
N LEU A 28 5.39 1.50 17.85
CA LEU A 28 5.67 2.58 18.81
C LEU A 28 6.33 2.07 20.09
N SER A 29 5.86 0.94 20.63
CA SER A 29 6.42 0.35 21.86
C SER A 29 7.89 -0.04 21.73
N HIS A 30 8.31 -0.46 20.52
CA HIS A 30 9.70 -0.80 20.20
C HIS A 30 10.54 0.44 19.92
N LEU A 31 10.05 1.36 19.10
CA LEU A 31 10.77 2.57 18.73
C LEU A 31 11.06 3.49 19.92
N ARG A 32 10.16 3.57 20.89
CA ARG A 32 10.36 4.37 22.13
C ARG A 32 11.54 3.91 22.99
N LYS A 33 12.06 2.70 22.77
CA LYS A 33 13.25 2.17 23.46
C LYS A 33 14.55 2.53 22.77
N LEU A 34 14.46 3.13 21.58
CA LEU A 34 15.60 3.46 20.70
C LEU A 34 15.83 4.98 20.66
N PRO A 35 17.04 5.44 20.28
CA PRO A 35 17.36 6.87 20.22
C PRO A 35 16.80 7.54 18.94
N VAL A 36 15.51 7.36 18.67
CA VAL A 36 14.80 7.87 17.49
C VAL A 36 13.86 9.02 17.83
N ARG A 37 13.66 9.94 16.88
CA ARG A 37 12.62 10.95 16.95
C ARG A 37 11.38 10.47 16.20
N ILE A 38 10.29 10.23 16.93
CA ILE A 38 9.04 9.68 16.40
C ILE A 38 8.07 10.80 16.04
N ARG A 39 7.39 10.67 14.87
CA ARG A 39 6.28 11.50 14.42
C ARG A 39 5.09 10.61 14.09
N THR A 40 3.89 11.01 14.51
CA THR A 40 2.60 10.34 14.26
C THR A 40 1.53 11.38 13.96
N GLY A 41 0.30 10.97 13.69
CA GLY A 41 -0.82 11.86 13.44
C GLY A 41 -0.56 12.81 12.27
N ALA A 42 -0.92 14.07 12.41
CA ALA A 42 -0.77 15.09 11.36
C ALA A 42 0.69 15.34 10.91
N LEU A 43 1.68 14.87 11.67
CA LEU A 43 3.10 14.93 11.29
C LEU A 43 3.56 13.71 10.48
N ALA A 44 2.67 12.75 10.27
CA ALA A 44 2.93 11.53 9.49
C ALA A 44 1.84 11.29 8.42
N LEU A 45 0.65 11.88 8.58
CA LEU A 45 -0.47 11.77 7.66
C LEU A 45 -1.08 13.14 7.37
N GLY A 46 -1.04 13.59 6.12
CA GLY A 46 -1.59 14.87 5.66
C GLY A 46 -3.03 14.83 5.18
N GLY A 47 -3.75 13.79 5.50
CA GLY A 47 -5.14 13.55 5.12
C GLY A 47 -5.36 12.10 4.74
N ILE A 48 -6.54 11.56 5.03
CA ILE A 48 -6.85 10.15 4.77
C ILE A 48 -7.97 10.07 3.74
N PRO A 49 -7.67 9.65 2.50
CA PRO A 49 -8.70 9.34 1.54
C PRO A 49 -9.41 8.04 1.95
N ALA A 50 -10.73 8.07 2.07
CA ALA A 50 -11.55 6.90 2.40
C ALA A 50 -11.12 6.19 3.71
N TYR A 51 -11.34 6.85 4.84
CA TYR A 51 -11.20 6.26 6.18
C TYR A 51 -12.13 5.05 6.34
N PRO A 52 -11.76 4.03 7.16
CA PRO A 52 -12.70 3.01 7.58
C PRO A 52 -13.94 3.63 8.23
N ASP A 53 -15.09 2.96 8.12
CA ASP A 53 -16.26 3.37 8.90
C ASP A 53 -16.02 3.19 10.40
N ASP A 54 -16.75 3.96 11.22
CA ASP A 54 -16.58 3.99 12.67
C ASP A 54 -16.70 2.59 13.29
N ALA A 55 -17.64 1.76 12.81
CA ALA A 55 -17.85 0.42 13.34
C ALA A 55 -16.67 -0.52 13.06
N THR A 56 -16.07 -0.39 11.88
CA THR A 56 -14.85 -1.14 11.52
C THR A 56 -13.68 -0.69 12.39
N LEU A 57 -13.49 0.61 12.56
CA LEU A 57 -12.41 1.16 13.37
C LEU A 57 -12.55 0.77 14.84
N GLU A 58 -13.75 0.87 15.43
CA GLU A 58 -14.04 0.45 16.79
C GLU A 58 -13.77 -1.05 16.99
N ARG A 59 -14.21 -1.90 16.05
CA ARG A 59 -13.92 -3.33 16.08
C ARG A 59 -12.42 -3.63 16.17
N PHE A 60 -11.59 -3.00 15.33
CA PHE A 60 -10.14 -3.26 15.34
C PHE A 60 -9.47 -2.62 16.57
N ALA A 61 -9.97 -1.50 17.07
CA ALA A 61 -9.50 -0.94 18.35
C ALA A 61 -9.74 -1.90 19.53
N ASP A 62 -10.93 -2.49 19.60
CA ASP A 62 -11.25 -3.50 20.62
C ASP A 62 -10.34 -4.74 20.49
N LEU A 63 -10.16 -5.25 19.25
CA LEU A 63 -9.28 -6.39 19.01
C LEU A 63 -7.82 -6.08 19.40
N ALA A 64 -7.31 -4.89 19.07
CA ALA A 64 -5.97 -4.45 19.43
C ALA A 64 -5.77 -4.44 20.96
N ILE A 65 -6.71 -3.86 21.70
CA ILE A 65 -6.66 -3.80 23.17
C ILE A 65 -6.74 -5.21 23.79
N HIS A 66 -7.66 -6.05 23.31
CA HIS A 66 -7.79 -7.44 23.78
C HIS A 66 -6.54 -8.28 23.53
N SER A 67 -5.80 -7.96 22.45
CA SER A 67 -4.53 -8.62 22.09
C SER A 67 -3.31 -7.96 22.74
N GLY A 68 -3.51 -7.11 23.74
CA GLY A 68 -2.46 -6.57 24.61
C GLY A 68 -1.80 -5.27 24.15
N ALA A 69 -2.35 -4.57 23.16
CA ALA A 69 -1.89 -3.23 22.80
C ALA A 69 -2.25 -2.21 23.90
N ASP A 70 -1.42 -1.18 24.06
CA ASP A 70 -1.70 -0.09 25.02
C ASP A 70 -2.95 0.68 24.59
N ALA A 71 -3.93 0.78 25.48
CA ALA A 71 -5.22 1.40 25.17
C ALA A 71 -5.10 2.92 24.86
N GLY A 72 -4.12 3.60 25.43
CA GLY A 72 -3.85 5.01 25.17
C GLY A 72 -3.26 5.23 23.77
N ASP A 73 -2.35 4.35 23.35
CA ASP A 73 -1.79 4.34 22.00
C ASP A 73 -2.88 4.02 20.97
N VAL A 74 -3.68 2.96 21.21
CA VAL A 74 -4.79 2.59 20.33
C VAL A 74 -5.79 3.74 20.15
N ALA A 75 -6.21 4.39 21.23
CA ALA A 75 -7.14 5.52 21.17
C ALA A 75 -6.55 6.74 20.41
N THR A 76 -5.24 6.96 20.52
CA THR A 76 -4.56 8.03 19.78
C THR A 76 -4.46 7.70 18.30
N LEU A 77 -4.02 6.49 17.97
CA LEU A 77 -3.87 6.01 16.60
C LEU A 77 -5.22 5.93 15.86
N ALA A 78 -6.29 5.50 16.54
CA ALA A 78 -7.64 5.47 15.98
C ALA A 78 -8.14 6.87 15.59
N ARG A 79 -7.76 7.90 16.35
CA ARG A 79 -8.13 9.29 16.08
C ARG A 79 -7.23 9.96 15.04
N GLU A 80 -5.94 9.67 15.06
CA GLU A 80 -4.91 10.43 14.33
C GLU A 80 -4.33 9.67 13.13
N GLY A 81 -4.63 8.37 13.02
CA GLY A 81 -4.11 7.47 11.99
C GLY A 81 -2.87 6.69 12.44
N THR A 82 -2.59 5.61 11.71
CA THR A 82 -1.64 4.56 12.08
C THR A 82 -0.23 4.75 11.49
N ALA A 83 0.01 5.78 10.67
CA ALA A 83 1.32 6.07 10.11
C ALA A 83 2.33 6.49 11.18
N ILE A 84 3.55 5.95 11.08
CA ILE A 84 4.66 6.28 11.97
C ILE A 84 5.89 6.64 11.14
N VAL A 85 6.51 7.77 11.48
CA VAL A 85 7.81 8.18 10.94
C VAL A 85 8.80 8.29 12.08
N ALA A 86 9.96 7.61 11.96
CA ALA A 86 10.99 7.64 12.96
C ALA A 86 12.35 8.00 12.35
N ASP A 87 12.96 9.09 12.81
CA ASP A 87 14.27 9.54 12.37
C ASP A 87 15.35 9.08 13.36
N LEU A 88 16.34 8.34 12.88
CA LEU A 88 17.54 7.93 13.61
C LEU A 88 18.75 8.66 13.02
N GLU A 89 19.37 9.54 13.81
CA GLU A 89 20.57 10.29 13.40
C GLU A 89 21.82 9.46 13.64
N GLY A 90 22.64 9.30 12.61
CA GLY A 90 23.97 8.71 12.70
C GLY A 90 24.99 9.61 13.41
N SER A 91 26.18 9.08 13.67
CA SER A 91 27.25 9.78 14.38
C SER A 91 28.11 10.69 13.46
N ARG A 92 27.91 10.62 12.14
CA ARG A 92 28.70 11.33 11.11
C ARG A 92 27.78 12.06 10.14
N PRO A 93 28.18 13.19 9.54
CA PRO A 93 27.45 13.80 8.43
C PRO A 93 27.31 12.83 7.26
N GLY A 94 26.15 12.89 6.57
CA GLY A 94 25.89 12.05 5.42
C GLY A 94 24.47 12.25 4.87
N PRO A 95 24.02 11.42 3.92
CA PRO A 95 22.73 11.55 3.30
C PRO A 95 21.58 11.17 4.26
N THR A 96 20.40 11.71 3.98
CA THR A 96 19.16 11.26 4.61
C THR A 96 18.54 10.15 3.78
N TRP A 97 18.45 8.95 4.35
CA TRP A 97 17.74 7.82 3.79
C TRP A 97 16.30 7.80 4.29
N ALA A 98 15.34 7.51 3.42
CA ALA A 98 14.03 7.06 3.83
C ALA A 98 13.84 5.59 3.43
N LEU A 99 13.44 4.76 4.39
CA LEU A 99 13.18 3.34 4.20
C LEU A 99 11.72 3.05 4.55
N ARG A 100 10.98 2.40 3.62
CA ARG A 100 9.56 2.16 3.76
C ARG A 100 9.27 0.72 4.13
N PHE A 101 8.38 0.55 5.12
CA PHE A 101 7.84 -0.71 5.63
C PHE A 101 6.32 -0.56 5.79
N ASP A 102 5.55 -1.27 4.99
CA ASP A 102 4.09 -1.27 5.09
C ASP A 102 3.60 -2.19 6.22
N MET A 103 2.35 -1.98 6.66
CA MET A 103 1.84 -2.62 7.87
C MET A 103 0.49 -3.32 7.70
N ASP A 104 -0.26 -2.99 6.66
CA ASP A 104 -1.64 -3.45 6.50
C ASP A 104 -1.75 -4.89 6.00
N ALA A 105 -2.91 -5.49 6.23
CA ALA A 105 -3.27 -6.83 5.83
C ALA A 105 -4.47 -6.83 4.87
N LEU A 106 -4.65 -7.96 4.21
CA LEU A 106 -5.68 -8.18 3.19
C LEU A 106 -6.94 -8.85 3.75
N PRO A 107 -8.13 -8.57 3.15
CA PRO A 107 -9.37 -9.28 3.46
C PRO A 107 -9.38 -10.67 2.80
N VAL A 108 -8.46 -11.54 3.23
CA VAL A 108 -8.28 -12.91 2.78
C VAL A 108 -8.45 -13.85 3.97
N THR A 109 -9.28 -14.89 3.83
CA THR A 109 -9.39 -15.93 4.84
C THR A 109 -8.21 -16.89 4.71
N GLU A 110 -7.36 -16.90 5.72
CA GLU A 110 -6.16 -17.73 5.75
C GLU A 110 -6.49 -19.22 5.84
N ALA A 111 -5.73 -20.06 5.14
CA ALA A 111 -5.89 -21.51 5.15
C ALA A 111 -5.64 -22.10 6.55
N ALA A 112 -6.48 -23.08 6.94
CA ALA A 112 -6.47 -23.70 8.29
C ALA A 112 -5.86 -25.11 8.31
N GLY A 113 -5.31 -25.60 7.19
CA GLY A 113 -4.82 -26.96 7.08
C GLY A 113 -3.42 -27.15 7.63
N ALA A 114 -3.09 -28.37 8.08
CA ALA A 114 -1.75 -28.73 8.56
C ALA A 114 -0.63 -28.61 7.48
N THR A 115 -1.00 -28.44 6.23
CA THR A 115 -0.08 -28.18 5.12
C THR A 115 0.29 -26.70 4.98
N HIS A 116 -0.43 -25.80 5.68
CA HIS A 116 -0.13 -24.38 5.74
C HIS A 116 0.77 -24.12 6.95
N PHE A 117 1.98 -23.63 6.72
CA PHE A 117 3.00 -23.48 7.77
C PHE A 117 2.56 -22.65 8.96
N PRO A 118 1.95 -21.43 8.79
CA PRO A 118 1.43 -20.66 9.90
C PRO A 118 0.42 -21.41 10.77
N ALA A 119 -0.50 -22.15 10.15
CA ALA A 119 -1.47 -22.97 10.87
C ALA A 119 -0.81 -24.14 11.61
N ALA A 120 0.15 -24.83 10.97
CA ALA A 120 0.89 -25.94 11.56
C ALA A 120 1.78 -25.52 12.73
N GLN A 121 2.30 -24.28 12.71
CA GLN A 121 3.16 -23.70 13.74
C GLN A 121 2.41 -22.89 14.80
N GLY A 122 1.09 -22.73 14.67
CA GLY A 122 0.24 -22.10 15.65
C GLY A 122 0.26 -20.56 15.65
N PHE A 123 0.65 -19.93 14.53
CA PHE A 123 0.61 -18.47 14.37
C PHE A 123 -0.28 -17.99 13.21
N ARG A 124 -1.20 -18.86 12.73
CA ARG A 124 -2.26 -18.48 11.79
C ARG A 124 -3.04 -17.27 12.32
N SER A 125 -3.56 -16.45 11.42
CA SER A 125 -4.46 -15.33 11.75
C SER A 125 -5.53 -15.71 12.78
N ALA A 126 -5.60 -14.92 13.86
CA ALA A 126 -6.67 -14.98 14.85
C ALA A 126 -7.93 -14.20 14.42
N TYR A 127 -7.85 -13.40 13.34
CA TYR A 127 -8.93 -12.54 12.84
C TYR A 127 -9.50 -13.13 11.56
N GLU A 128 -10.59 -13.88 11.70
CA GLU A 128 -11.25 -14.54 10.57
C GLU A 128 -11.58 -13.52 9.45
N GLY A 129 -11.24 -13.89 8.21
CA GLY A 129 -11.43 -13.03 7.05
C GLY A 129 -10.28 -12.07 6.74
N PHE A 130 -9.22 -12.05 7.56
CA PHE A 130 -8.03 -11.22 7.33
C PHE A 130 -6.75 -12.04 7.44
N MET A 131 -5.74 -11.68 6.64
CA MET A 131 -4.45 -12.36 6.57
C MET A 131 -3.36 -11.40 6.07
N HIS A 132 -2.14 -11.52 6.62
CA HIS A 132 -0.95 -10.98 5.98
C HIS A 132 -0.56 -11.85 4.77
N ALA A 133 -1.23 -11.63 3.63
CA ALA A 133 -1.02 -12.40 2.41
C ALA A 133 -0.08 -11.69 1.41
N CYS A 134 0.66 -10.67 1.87
CA CYS A 134 1.64 -9.92 1.07
C CYS A 134 3.02 -9.75 1.75
N GLY A 135 3.19 -10.24 2.99
CA GLY A 135 4.48 -10.23 3.71
C GLY A 135 4.74 -8.97 4.53
N HIS A 136 3.74 -8.10 4.70
CA HIS A 136 3.89 -6.85 5.46
C HIS A 136 4.19 -7.10 6.94
N ASP A 137 3.78 -8.22 7.51
CA ASP A 137 4.21 -8.72 8.83
C ASP A 137 5.74 -8.86 8.93
N GLY A 138 6.36 -9.38 7.86
CA GLY A 138 7.81 -9.46 7.72
C GLY A 138 8.46 -8.09 7.52
N HIS A 139 7.81 -7.18 6.77
CA HIS A 139 8.33 -5.83 6.55
C HIS A 139 8.39 -5.04 7.87
N VAL A 140 7.36 -5.14 8.73
CA VAL A 140 7.38 -4.57 10.08
C VAL A 140 8.54 -5.13 10.89
N ALA A 141 8.75 -6.45 10.86
CA ALA A 141 9.85 -7.09 11.60
C ALA A 141 11.22 -6.63 11.09
N ILE A 142 11.40 -6.50 9.77
CA ILE A 142 12.63 -5.97 9.15
C ILE A 142 12.87 -4.53 9.58
N GLY A 143 11.86 -3.66 9.51
CA GLY A 143 11.98 -2.25 9.88
C GLY A 143 12.42 -2.05 11.34
N LEU A 144 11.79 -2.78 12.26
CA LEU A 144 12.14 -2.72 13.68
C LEU A 144 13.50 -3.36 13.98
N GLY A 145 13.82 -4.50 13.33
CA GLY A 145 15.13 -5.14 13.45
C GLY A 145 16.27 -4.26 12.95
N LEU A 146 16.05 -3.55 11.85
CA LEU A 146 17.02 -2.59 11.32
C LEU A 146 17.19 -1.38 12.26
N ALA A 147 16.09 -0.85 12.81
CA ALA A 147 16.16 0.27 13.75
C ALA A 147 16.97 -0.12 15.02
N GLU A 148 16.76 -1.34 15.53
CA GLU A 148 17.58 -1.86 16.64
C GLU A 148 19.05 -2.05 16.22
N ARG A 149 19.32 -2.62 15.03
CA ARG A 149 20.68 -2.87 14.50
C ARG A 149 21.47 -1.59 14.32
N LEU A 150 20.81 -0.47 13.96
CA LEU A 150 21.44 0.84 13.76
C LEU A 150 21.42 1.73 15.02
N SER A 151 20.92 1.24 16.15
CA SER A 151 20.78 2.03 17.39
C SER A 151 22.12 2.45 18.01
N ASP A 152 23.23 1.80 17.63
CA ASP A 152 24.59 2.23 17.93
C ASP A 152 24.98 3.55 17.24
N ARG A 153 24.22 3.98 16.22
CA ARG A 153 24.40 5.21 15.44
C ARG A 153 25.73 5.27 14.66
N ASP A 154 26.42 4.15 14.49
CA ASP A 154 27.67 4.09 13.74
C ASP A 154 27.45 4.04 12.22
N PHE A 155 26.86 5.12 11.69
CA PHE A 155 26.62 5.34 10.27
C PHE A 155 26.60 6.83 9.93
N PRO A 156 26.74 7.23 8.63
CA PRO A 156 26.64 8.61 8.20
C PRO A 156 25.17 9.03 7.94
N GLY A 157 24.85 10.31 8.24
CA GLY A 157 23.58 10.92 7.90
C GLY A 157 22.42 10.53 8.82
N THR A 158 21.23 10.39 8.26
CA THR A 158 20.00 10.08 8.99
C THR A 158 19.24 8.95 8.29
N VAL A 159 18.68 8.01 9.06
CA VAL A 159 17.73 7.02 8.54
C VAL A 159 16.34 7.37 9.04
N ARG A 160 15.44 7.61 8.10
CA ARG A 160 14.02 7.83 8.31
C ARG A 160 13.26 6.55 8.01
N PHE A 161 12.70 5.93 9.03
CA PHE A 161 11.82 4.78 8.91
C PHE A 161 10.40 5.25 8.66
N LEU A 162 9.79 4.80 7.58
CA LEU A 162 8.40 5.05 7.22
C LEU A 162 7.61 3.76 7.44
N PHE A 163 6.91 3.64 8.57
CA PHE A 163 5.95 2.55 8.78
C PHE A 163 4.62 3.02 8.21
N GLN A 164 4.29 2.46 7.05
CA GLN A 164 3.21 2.92 6.20
C GLN A 164 1.95 2.10 6.39
N PRO A 165 0.78 2.72 6.67
CA PRO A 165 -0.52 2.06 6.57
C PRO A 165 -1.01 1.94 5.13
N ALA A 166 -2.02 1.10 4.91
CA ALA A 166 -2.90 1.13 3.74
C ALA A 166 -2.19 1.08 2.37
N GLU A 167 -1.19 0.21 2.23
CA GLU A 167 -0.55 -0.04 0.92
C GLU A 167 -1.54 -0.70 -0.03
N GLU A 168 -2.27 -1.73 0.41
CA GLU A 168 -3.11 -2.63 -0.40
C GLU A 168 -4.26 -1.93 -1.15
N GLY A 169 -4.52 -0.71 -0.82
CA GLY A 169 -5.44 0.14 -1.58
C GLY A 169 -4.75 1.16 -2.47
N GLY A 170 -3.42 1.35 -2.33
CA GLY A 170 -2.67 2.45 -2.94
C GLY A 170 -3.04 3.80 -2.30
N ARG A 171 -3.23 3.84 -0.96
CA ARG A 171 -3.77 5.01 -0.25
C ARG A 171 -2.79 5.61 0.75
N GLY A 172 -1.98 4.78 1.39
CA GLY A 172 -1.13 5.16 2.51
C GLY A 172 -0.01 6.10 2.13
N ALA A 173 0.71 5.81 1.04
CA ALA A 173 1.81 6.66 0.59
C ALA A 173 1.33 8.08 0.24
N ARG A 174 0.19 8.21 -0.46
CA ARG A 174 -0.39 9.53 -0.78
C ARG A 174 -0.76 10.31 0.48
N ALA A 175 -1.35 9.64 1.46
CA ALA A 175 -1.71 10.25 2.74
C ALA A 175 -0.46 10.70 3.52
N MET A 176 0.60 9.89 3.55
CA MET A 176 1.86 10.25 4.20
C MET A 176 2.60 11.38 3.48
N LEU A 177 2.60 11.40 2.13
CA LEU A 177 3.16 12.51 1.35
C LEU A 177 2.48 13.85 1.63
N GLY A 178 1.20 13.86 1.97
CA GLY A 178 0.49 15.06 2.43
C GLY A 178 1.02 15.66 3.73
N ALA A 179 1.88 14.96 4.47
CA ALA A 179 2.59 15.41 5.66
C ALA A 179 4.10 15.63 5.43
N ASP A 180 4.52 15.76 4.18
CA ASP A 180 5.91 16.04 3.76
C ASP A 180 6.95 15.08 4.35
N VAL A 181 6.57 13.81 4.51
CA VAL A 181 7.41 12.81 5.21
C VAL A 181 8.73 12.49 4.48
N VAL A 182 8.84 12.82 3.19
CA VAL A 182 10.06 12.64 2.39
C VAL A 182 10.79 13.96 2.13
N GLU A 183 10.38 15.06 2.75
CA GLU A 183 11.12 16.33 2.64
C GLU A 183 12.56 16.16 3.16
N GLY A 184 13.52 16.64 2.36
CA GLY A 184 14.96 16.56 2.68
C GLY A 184 15.55 15.14 2.62
N VAL A 185 14.86 14.21 1.96
CA VAL A 185 15.37 12.85 1.72
C VAL A 185 16.25 12.85 0.47
N ASP A 186 17.48 12.36 0.61
CA ASP A 186 18.45 12.22 -0.49
C ASP A 186 18.32 10.88 -1.19
N ARG A 187 17.96 9.82 -0.44
CA ARG A 187 17.89 8.43 -0.92
C ARG A 187 16.68 7.71 -0.35
N PHE A 188 15.93 7.05 -1.22
CA PHE A 188 14.74 6.29 -0.84
C PHE A 188 14.90 4.81 -1.23
N ALA A 189 14.48 3.91 -0.33
CA ALA A 189 14.28 2.52 -0.69
C ALA A 189 12.99 1.97 -0.06
N ALA A 190 12.15 1.35 -0.88
CA ALA A 190 11.14 0.41 -0.40
C ALA A 190 11.78 -0.98 -0.27
N VAL A 191 11.23 -1.79 0.63
CA VAL A 191 11.65 -3.18 0.83
C VAL A 191 10.44 -4.08 0.72
N HIS A 192 10.56 -5.17 -0.05
CA HIS A 192 9.50 -6.15 -0.18
C HIS A 192 10.04 -7.58 -0.08
N LEU A 193 9.27 -8.46 0.56
CA LEU A 193 9.57 -9.89 0.66
C LEU A 193 8.87 -10.67 -0.45
N GLY A 194 9.51 -11.70 -0.95
CA GLY A 194 8.91 -12.68 -1.84
C GLY A 194 9.01 -12.33 -3.32
N LEU A 195 7.91 -11.97 -3.96
CA LEU A 195 7.79 -11.67 -5.40
C LEU A 195 8.41 -12.76 -6.30
N ASP A 196 8.11 -14.03 -5.97
CA ASP A 196 8.57 -15.23 -6.71
C ASP A 196 10.11 -15.42 -6.78
N LEU A 197 10.87 -14.70 -5.96
CA LEU A 197 12.30 -14.93 -5.81
C LEU A 197 12.59 -16.08 -4.82
N PRO A 198 13.60 -16.91 -5.08
CA PRO A 198 14.08 -17.89 -4.11
C PRO A 198 14.47 -17.26 -2.78
N ALA A 199 14.26 -17.97 -1.67
CA ALA A 199 14.57 -17.49 -0.34
C ALA A 199 16.03 -16.98 -0.24
N GLY A 200 16.21 -15.76 0.29
CA GLY A 200 17.50 -15.13 0.49
C GLY A 200 18.16 -14.52 -0.76
N THR A 201 17.56 -14.65 -1.95
CA THR A 201 17.99 -13.91 -3.14
C THR A 201 17.64 -12.44 -3.00
N VAL A 202 18.56 -11.53 -3.33
CA VAL A 202 18.33 -10.08 -3.24
C VAL A 202 18.27 -9.44 -4.63
N ALA A 203 17.15 -8.82 -4.97
CA ALA A 203 17.05 -7.94 -6.12
C ALA A 203 17.31 -6.49 -5.71
N ALA A 204 18.26 -5.83 -6.40
CA ALA A 204 18.65 -4.46 -6.08
C ALA A 204 17.59 -3.43 -6.50
N GLY A 205 16.74 -3.79 -7.43
CA GLY A 205 15.62 -2.97 -7.89
C GLY A 205 14.58 -3.79 -8.63
N ILE A 206 13.50 -3.12 -9.01
CA ILE A 206 12.40 -3.69 -9.79
C ILE A 206 12.24 -3.02 -11.14
N THR A 207 11.56 -3.72 -12.03
CA THR A 207 11.06 -3.21 -13.31
C THR A 207 9.61 -3.69 -13.52
N GLY A 208 8.92 -3.10 -14.47
CA GLY A 208 7.57 -3.56 -14.84
C GLY A 208 6.45 -3.21 -13.87
N ILE A 209 6.70 -2.36 -12.88
CA ILE A 209 5.66 -1.84 -11.98
C ILE A 209 4.65 -1.00 -12.77
N PHE A 210 3.36 -1.17 -12.46
CA PHE A 210 2.29 -0.40 -13.10
C PHE A 210 1.96 0.86 -12.30
N ALA A 211 1.93 1.99 -13.00
CA ALA A 211 1.15 3.13 -12.54
C ALA A 211 -0.34 2.75 -12.56
N THR A 212 -1.05 3.07 -11.50
CA THR A 212 -2.47 2.72 -11.32
C THR A 212 -3.23 3.91 -10.75
N THR A 213 -4.44 4.17 -11.27
CA THR A 213 -5.38 5.10 -10.66
C THR A 213 -6.70 4.39 -10.42
N LYS A 214 -7.11 4.29 -9.16
CA LYS A 214 -8.39 3.73 -8.73
C LYS A 214 -9.38 4.88 -8.54
N MET A 215 -10.60 4.74 -9.05
CA MET A 215 -11.62 5.79 -9.03
C MET A 215 -12.97 5.24 -8.60
N ARG A 216 -13.72 6.08 -7.88
CA ARG A 216 -15.15 5.90 -7.62
C ARG A 216 -15.89 7.02 -8.34
N ALA A 217 -16.99 6.66 -9.03
CA ALA A 217 -17.86 7.63 -9.69
C ALA A 217 -19.30 7.45 -9.20
N ARG A 218 -19.88 8.52 -8.64
CA ARG A 218 -21.25 8.56 -8.15
C ARG A 218 -22.09 9.44 -9.08
N PHE A 219 -23.09 8.82 -9.72
CA PHE A 219 -24.05 9.49 -10.59
C PHE A 219 -25.33 9.84 -9.80
N THR A 220 -25.77 11.11 -9.88
CA THR A 220 -26.98 11.59 -9.22
C THR A 220 -27.92 12.17 -10.25
N GLY A 221 -29.11 11.60 -10.33
CA GLY A 221 -30.22 11.97 -11.22
C GLY A 221 -31.48 12.34 -10.45
N VAL A 222 -32.62 12.09 -11.06
CA VAL A 222 -33.95 12.40 -10.49
C VAL A 222 -34.88 11.19 -10.61
N ALA A 223 -35.44 10.75 -9.49
CA ALA A 223 -36.41 9.67 -9.49
C ALA A 223 -37.77 10.13 -10.06
N SER A 224 -38.44 9.26 -10.78
CA SER A 224 -39.82 9.45 -11.24
C SER A 224 -40.52 8.12 -11.39
N HIS A 225 -41.86 8.15 -11.56
CA HIS A 225 -42.62 6.93 -11.83
C HIS A 225 -42.38 6.47 -13.27
N ALA A 226 -41.80 5.30 -13.45
CA ALA A 226 -41.33 4.81 -14.76
C ALA A 226 -42.42 4.70 -15.84
N ALA A 227 -43.71 4.56 -15.46
CA ALA A 227 -44.80 4.49 -16.38
C ALA A 227 -45.63 5.79 -16.44
N ALA A 228 -45.84 6.46 -15.29
CA ALA A 228 -46.72 7.63 -15.23
C ALA A 228 -46.04 8.96 -15.58
N ALA A 229 -44.75 9.08 -15.31
CA ALA A 229 -43.99 10.31 -15.52
C ALA A 229 -42.51 10.04 -15.91
N PRO A 230 -42.25 9.19 -16.93
CA PRO A 230 -40.87 8.82 -17.29
C PRO A 230 -40.01 10.02 -17.74
N GLN A 231 -40.63 11.03 -18.35
CA GLN A 231 -40.00 12.26 -18.84
C GLN A 231 -39.43 13.16 -17.71
N ASP A 232 -39.99 13.03 -16.50
CA ASP A 232 -39.54 13.85 -15.35
C ASP A 232 -38.32 13.28 -14.66
N GLY A 233 -38.00 12.01 -14.96
CA GLY A 233 -36.81 11.34 -14.41
C GLY A 233 -35.52 11.72 -15.11
N ARG A 234 -34.41 11.50 -14.39
CA ARG A 234 -33.04 11.53 -14.93
C ARG A 234 -32.35 10.26 -14.45
N ASN A 235 -32.05 9.37 -15.40
CA ASN A 235 -31.69 7.98 -15.11
C ASN A 235 -30.17 7.82 -14.85
N ALA A 236 -29.79 7.74 -13.58
CA ALA A 236 -28.38 7.53 -13.17
C ALA A 236 -27.85 6.14 -13.54
N LEU A 237 -28.70 5.10 -13.56
CA LEU A 237 -28.30 3.74 -13.97
C LEU A 237 -27.90 3.72 -15.44
N LEU A 238 -28.64 4.37 -16.35
CA LEU A 238 -28.28 4.45 -17.76
C LEU A 238 -26.96 5.22 -17.97
N ALA A 239 -26.73 6.29 -17.20
CA ALA A 239 -25.46 7.01 -17.24
C ALA A 239 -24.29 6.10 -16.85
N ALA A 240 -24.40 5.40 -15.73
CA ALA A 240 -23.36 4.48 -15.27
C ALA A 240 -23.12 3.32 -16.25
N ALA A 241 -24.19 2.70 -16.77
CA ALA A 241 -24.07 1.63 -17.78
C ALA A 241 -23.38 2.13 -19.08
N THR A 242 -23.72 3.34 -19.53
CA THR A 242 -23.06 3.98 -20.68
C THR A 242 -21.58 4.23 -20.41
N ALA A 243 -21.25 4.68 -19.19
CA ALA A 243 -19.87 4.89 -18.76
C ALA A 243 -19.05 3.58 -18.77
N VAL A 244 -19.61 2.47 -18.29
CA VAL A 244 -18.95 1.14 -18.34
C VAL A 244 -18.54 0.79 -19.77
N LEU A 245 -19.47 0.88 -20.71
CA LEU A 245 -19.21 0.58 -22.12
C LEU A 245 -18.19 1.55 -22.72
N GLY A 246 -18.27 2.84 -22.39
CA GLY A 246 -17.36 3.86 -22.88
C GLY A 246 -15.94 3.67 -22.37
N ILE A 247 -15.76 3.32 -21.08
CA ILE A 247 -14.44 3.05 -20.47
C ILE A 247 -13.78 1.86 -21.17
N HIS A 248 -14.49 0.74 -21.32
CA HIS A 248 -13.93 -0.44 -22.00
C HIS A 248 -13.74 -0.23 -23.51
N GLY A 249 -14.46 0.74 -24.11
CA GLY A 249 -14.32 1.15 -25.50
C GLY A 249 -13.19 2.15 -25.78
N LEU A 250 -12.46 2.61 -24.77
CA LEU A 250 -11.34 3.55 -24.99
C LEU A 250 -10.26 2.96 -25.90
N PRO A 251 -9.70 3.74 -26.83
CA PRO A 251 -8.59 3.31 -27.68
C PRO A 251 -7.37 2.91 -26.85
N ARG A 252 -6.70 1.85 -27.28
CA ARG A 252 -5.41 1.44 -26.72
C ARG A 252 -4.31 2.41 -27.10
N PHE A 253 -3.30 2.55 -26.25
CA PHE A 253 -2.10 3.31 -26.54
C PHE A 253 -1.09 2.42 -27.30
N SER A 254 -0.42 2.97 -28.29
CA SER A 254 0.64 2.27 -29.03
C SER A 254 2.01 2.40 -28.36
N THR A 255 2.15 3.34 -27.42
CA THR A 255 3.41 3.69 -26.76
C THR A 255 3.65 2.96 -25.46
N ALA A 256 2.60 2.43 -24.82
CA ALA A 256 2.70 1.70 -23.57
C ALA A 256 1.56 0.68 -23.41
N ASP A 257 1.81 -0.37 -22.62
CA ASP A 257 0.77 -1.31 -22.17
C ASP A 257 -0.22 -0.61 -21.25
N THR A 258 -1.50 -0.62 -21.63
CA THR A 258 -2.59 0.05 -20.88
C THR A 258 -3.74 -0.89 -20.59
N ARG A 259 -4.34 -0.74 -19.43
CA ARG A 259 -5.50 -1.52 -18.99
C ARG A 259 -6.51 -0.61 -18.33
N VAL A 260 -7.79 -0.94 -18.51
CA VAL A 260 -8.91 -0.37 -17.76
C VAL A 260 -9.81 -1.49 -17.26
N ASN A 261 -10.38 -1.30 -16.08
CA ASN A 261 -11.38 -2.23 -15.55
C ASN A 261 -12.47 -1.46 -14.80
N VAL A 262 -13.72 -1.91 -14.92
CA VAL A 262 -14.82 -1.50 -14.03
C VAL A 262 -15.11 -2.68 -13.12
N GLY A 263 -14.80 -2.53 -11.84
CA GLY A 263 -14.89 -3.61 -10.85
C GLY A 263 -16.28 -3.79 -10.27
N THR A 264 -17.00 -2.67 -10.03
CA THR A 264 -18.35 -2.70 -9.45
C THR A 264 -19.27 -1.71 -10.14
N LEU A 265 -20.57 -2.04 -10.16
CA LEU A 265 -21.66 -1.12 -10.52
C LEU A 265 -22.87 -1.44 -9.64
N HIS A 266 -23.28 -0.47 -8.85
CA HIS A 266 -24.48 -0.53 -8.01
C HIS A 266 -25.45 0.56 -8.43
N ALA A 267 -26.71 0.21 -8.74
CA ALA A 267 -27.70 1.19 -9.20
C ALA A 267 -29.12 0.71 -8.99
N GLY A 268 -30.04 1.68 -8.80
CA GLY A 268 -31.48 1.43 -8.72
C GLY A 268 -31.93 0.84 -7.37
N GLY A 269 -33.16 0.36 -7.34
CA GLY A 269 -33.78 -0.20 -6.14
C GLY A 269 -35.13 -0.83 -6.41
N ASN A 270 -35.92 -0.30 -7.37
CA ASN A 270 -37.24 -0.81 -7.69
C ASN A 270 -37.58 -0.66 -9.19
N VAL A 271 -38.25 -1.62 -9.77
CA VAL A 271 -38.52 -1.71 -11.22
C VAL A 271 -39.43 -0.61 -11.76
N ASN A 272 -40.27 0.00 -10.93
CA ASN A 272 -41.23 1.02 -11.33
C ASN A 272 -40.75 2.47 -11.02
N ILE A 273 -39.51 2.63 -10.64
CA ILE A 273 -38.88 3.94 -10.34
C ILE A 273 -37.70 4.16 -11.27
N VAL A 274 -37.61 5.32 -11.93
CA VAL A 274 -36.40 5.75 -12.65
C VAL A 274 -35.28 5.91 -11.63
N PRO A 275 -34.13 5.19 -11.77
CA PRO A 275 -33.06 5.22 -10.80
C PRO A 275 -32.38 6.60 -10.70
N ALA A 276 -32.41 7.20 -9.50
CA ALA A 276 -31.79 8.50 -9.23
C ALA A 276 -30.31 8.37 -8.78
N LEU A 277 -29.84 7.18 -8.38
CA LEU A 277 -28.50 6.97 -7.89
C LEU A 277 -27.85 5.77 -8.58
N ALA A 278 -26.58 5.93 -8.93
CA ALA A 278 -25.71 4.84 -9.35
C ALA A 278 -24.26 5.14 -8.90
N GLU A 279 -23.53 4.10 -8.56
CA GLU A 279 -22.12 4.19 -8.21
C GLU A 279 -21.35 3.09 -8.92
N LEU A 280 -20.19 3.42 -9.46
CA LEU A 280 -19.25 2.45 -10.00
C LEU A 280 -17.85 2.69 -9.46
N THR A 281 -17.04 1.62 -9.40
CA THR A 281 -15.60 1.69 -9.17
C THR A 281 -14.87 1.20 -10.40
N CYS A 282 -13.80 1.89 -10.77
CA CYS A 282 -12.96 1.54 -11.91
C CYS A 282 -11.50 1.85 -11.66
N GLU A 283 -10.63 1.29 -12.51
CA GLU A 283 -9.20 1.58 -12.49
C GLU A 283 -8.65 1.79 -13.90
N ALA A 284 -7.58 2.58 -13.97
CA ALA A 284 -6.73 2.73 -15.13
C ALA A 284 -5.31 2.33 -14.75
N ARG A 285 -4.60 1.58 -15.62
CA ARG A 285 -3.22 1.13 -15.41
C ARG A 285 -2.37 1.33 -16.66
N SER A 286 -1.09 1.68 -16.46
CA SER A 286 -0.06 1.66 -17.52
C SER A 286 1.31 1.40 -16.91
N ARG A 287 2.23 0.82 -17.70
CA ARG A 287 3.66 0.73 -17.34
C ARG A 287 4.39 2.08 -17.44
N ASP A 288 3.73 3.10 -17.95
CA ASP A 288 4.22 4.48 -18.06
C ASP A 288 3.29 5.42 -17.28
N GLY A 289 3.83 6.16 -16.32
CA GLY A 289 3.06 7.05 -15.47
C GLY A 289 2.38 8.19 -16.22
N ALA A 290 3.02 8.76 -17.22
CA ALA A 290 2.43 9.84 -18.05
C ALA A 290 1.27 9.32 -18.90
N VAL A 291 1.42 8.12 -19.49
CA VAL A 291 0.35 7.44 -20.22
C VAL A 291 -0.80 7.07 -19.29
N ASN A 292 -0.52 6.63 -18.05
CA ASN A 292 -1.57 6.38 -17.07
C ASN A 292 -2.35 7.65 -16.71
N ALA A 293 -1.67 8.77 -16.53
CA ALA A 293 -2.31 10.05 -16.25
C ALA A 293 -3.24 10.47 -17.41
N GLU A 294 -2.79 10.33 -18.65
CA GLU A 294 -3.62 10.59 -19.83
C GLU A 294 -4.82 9.64 -19.93
N LEU A 295 -4.61 8.35 -19.70
CA LEU A 295 -5.68 7.34 -19.69
C LEU A 295 -6.72 7.66 -18.62
N THR A 296 -6.28 8.05 -17.42
CA THR A 296 -7.14 8.47 -16.30
C THR A 296 -8.04 9.65 -16.70
N GLU A 297 -7.48 10.67 -17.36
CA GLU A 297 -8.28 11.81 -17.83
C GLU A 297 -9.28 11.41 -18.92
N ARG A 298 -8.93 10.49 -19.81
CA ARG A 298 -9.88 9.93 -20.79
C ARG A 298 -11.02 9.17 -20.09
N VAL A 299 -10.73 8.38 -19.03
CA VAL A 299 -11.78 7.71 -18.23
C VAL A 299 -12.70 8.75 -17.60
N LYS A 300 -12.16 9.81 -16.98
CA LYS A 300 -12.96 10.90 -16.38
C LYS A 300 -13.83 11.62 -17.43
N GLN A 301 -13.33 11.81 -18.64
CA GLN A 301 -14.08 12.39 -19.74
C GLN A 301 -15.27 11.49 -20.14
N VAL A 302 -15.08 10.17 -20.19
CA VAL A 302 -16.17 9.20 -20.45
C VAL A 302 -17.24 9.29 -19.37
N LEU A 303 -16.84 9.31 -18.09
CA LEU A 303 -17.76 9.44 -16.96
C LEU A 303 -18.60 10.73 -17.04
N ARG A 304 -17.95 11.87 -17.32
CA ARG A 304 -18.64 13.17 -17.49
C ARG A 304 -19.55 13.19 -18.71
N GLY A 305 -19.09 12.61 -19.83
CA GLY A 305 -19.88 12.51 -21.08
C GLY A 305 -21.11 11.65 -20.90
N ALA A 306 -21.02 10.52 -20.22
CA ALA A 306 -22.15 9.65 -19.91
C ALA A 306 -23.17 10.33 -18.99
N ALA A 307 -22.70 11.07 -17.99
CA ALA A 307 -23.57 11.86 -17.11
C ALA A 307 -24.34 12.94 -17.89
N LEU A 308 -23.64 13.70 -18.74
CA LEU A 308 -24.23 14.75 -19.58
C LEU A 308 -25.28 14.18 -20.52
N ALA A 309 -25.04 13.03 -21.15
CA ALA A 309 -25.98 12.40 -22.08
C ALA A 309 -27.31 12.01 -21.45
N GLN A 310 -27.31 11.73 -20.14
CA GLN A 310 -28.51 11.36 -19.38
C GLN A 310 -29.07 12.51 -18.51
N GLY A 311 -28.48 13.71 -18.58
CA GLY A 311 -28.88 14.87 -17.78
C GLY A 311 -28.71 14.67 -16.27
N VAL A 312 -27.73 13.85 -15.85
CA VAL A 312 -27.38 13.62 -14.44
C VAL A 312 -26.07 14.31 -14.09
N THR A 313 -25.76 14.45 -12.80
CA THR A 313 -24.43 14.87 -12.34
C THR A 313 -23.56 13.66 -12.03
N VAL A 314 -22.25 13.82 -12.07
CA VAL A 314 -21.28 12.81 -11.62
C VAL A 314 -20.25 13.47 -10.72
N ASP A 315 -20.02 12.84 -9.57
CA ASP A 315 -18.89 13.09 -8.70
C ASP A 315 -17.86 11.99 -8.90
N ILE A 316 -16.58 12.37 -9.09
CA ILE A 316 -15.49 11.45 -9.40
C ILE A 316 -14.39 11.65 -8.36
N GLU A 317 -14.12 10.61 -7.61
CA GLU A 317 -13.10 10.56 -6.57
C GLU A 317 -11.98 9.58 -6.96
N GLU A 318 -10.72 10.02 -6.87
CA GLU A 318 -9.59 9.09 -6.91
C GLU A 318 -9.41 8.47 -5.52
N THR A 319 -9.60 7.16 -5.43
CA THR A 319 -9.63 6.44 -4.15
C THR A 319 -8.29 5.78 -3.80
N GLY A 320 -7.34 5.76 -4.71
CA GLY A 320 -6.01 5.19 -4.51
C GLY A 320 -5.24 5.10 -5.81
N GLY A 321 -3.97 4.72 -5.72
CA GLY A 321 -3.12 4.53 -6.89
C GLY A 321 -1.64 4.52 -6.56
N SER A 322 -0.85 4.30 -7.61
CA SER A 322 0.61 4.24 -7.63
C SER A 322 1.12 4.89 -8.91
N THR A 323 2.42 5.12 -9.00
CA THR A 323 3.07 5.56 -10.25
C THR A 323 4.03 4.51 -10.77
N SER A 324 4.59 4.70 -11.97
CA SER A 324 5.70 3.89 -12.44
C SER A 324 6.99 4.28 -11.70
N LEU A 325 7.90 3.32 -11.54
CA LEU A 325 9.19 3.54 -10.89
C LEU A 325 10.32 3.11 -11.84
N THR A 326 11.33 3.95 -11.95
CA THR A 326 12.64 3.61 -12.49
C THR A 326 13.65 3.69 -11.34
N CYS A 327 14.28 2.57 -11.00
CA CYS A 327 15.31 2.54 -9.96
C CYS A 327 16.60 3.18 -10.47
N ASP A 328 17.26 3.99 -9.63
CA ASP A 328 18.49 4.69 -10.00
C ASP A 328 19.72 3.76 -9.95
N ASP A 329 20.52 3.76 -11.00
CA ASP A 329 21.67 2.87 -11.17
C ASP A 329 22.68 2.94 -10.02
N GLU A 330 22.92 4.14 -9.45
CA GLU A 330 23.78 4.31 -8.28
C GLU A 330 23.31 3.50 -7.08
N LEU A 331 21.98 3.49 -6.81
CA LEU A 331 21.42 2.70 -5.71
C LEU A 331 21.38 1.21 -6.03
N LEU A 332 21.14 0.83 -7.30
CA LEU A 332 21.25 -0.58 -7.70
C LEU A 332 22.65 -1.12 -7.43
N ASP A 333 23.70 -0.39 -7.80
CA ASP A 333 25.10 -0.80 -7.57
C ASP A 333 25.43 -0.85 -6.06
N ALA A 334 24.92 0.12 -5.28
CA ALA A 334 25.11 0.14 -3.83
C ALA A 334 24.44 -1.06 -3.13
N VAL A 335 23.21 -1.41 -3.52
CA VAL A 335 22.50 -2.59 -2.98
C VAL A 335 23.22 -3.89 -3.36
N LEU A 336 23.66 -4.03 -4.61
CA LEU A 336 24.43 -5.22 -5.04
C LEU A 336 25.71 -5.37 -4.24
N ALA A 337 26.42 -4.26 -3.95
CA ALA A 337 27.61 -4.29 -3.10
C ALA A 337 27.27 -4.68 -1.65
N ALA A 338 26.19 -4.12 -1.08
CA ALA A 338 25.73 -4.44 0.26
C ALA A 338 25.29 -5.91 0.40
N ALA A 339 24.75 -6.50 -0.67
CA ALA A 339 24.30 -7.89 -0.74
C ALA A 339 25.36 -8.88 -1.21
N SER A 340 26.65 -8.52 -1.21
CA SER A 340 27.74 -9.30 -1.82
C SER A 340 27.92 -10.73 -1.28
N GLY A 341 27.28 -11.09 -0.17
CA GLY A 341 27.29 -12.45 0.39
C GLY A 341 26.10 -13.33 -0.02
N HIS A 342 25.20 -12.83 -0.86
CA HIS A 342 23.96 -13.47 -1.25
C HIS A 342 23.84 -13.65 -2.77
N GLU A 343 22.93 -14.51 -3.22
CA GLU A 343 22.52 -14.47 -4.61
C GLU A 343 21.86 -13.13 -4.92
N THR A 344 22.22 -12.51 -6.03
CA THR A 344 21.73 -11.19 -6.38
C THR A 344 21.19 -11.11 -7.79
N VAL A 345 20.16 -10.28 -7.97
CA VAL A 345 19.60 -9.89 -9.27
C VAL A 345 19.60 -8.37 -9.34
N ARG A 346 20.07 -7.80 -10.45
CA ARG A 346 20.09 -6.34 -10.59
C ARG A 346 18.69 -5.74 -10.63
N LEU A 347 17.81 -6.31 -11.45
CA LEU A 347 16.42 -5.88 -11.60
C LEU A 347 15.51 -7.11 -11.68
N HIS A 348 14.43 -7.09 -10.91
CA HIS A 348 13.39 -8.10 -10.92
C HIS A 348 12.09 -7.54 -11.53
N GLU A 349 11.39 -8.31 -12.39
CA GLU A 349 10.11 -7.88 -12.94
C GLU A 349 8.98 -8.12 -11.93
N MET A 350 8.42 -7.05 -11.38
CA MET A 350 7.38 -7.13 -10.36
C MET A 350 6.01 -7.49 -10.92
N GLY A 351 5.62 -6.92 -12.06
CA GLY A 351 4.33 -7.20 -12.72
C GLY A 351 3.08 -6.68 -11.98
N GLY A 352 3.23 -6.07 -10.81
CA GLY A 352 2.19 -5.50 -9.95
C GLY A 352 2.22 -3.97 -9.90
N SER A 353 1.63 -3.43 -8.85
CA SER A 353 1.69 -2.01 -8.49
C SER A 353 1.88 -1.89 -6.98
N ASP A 354 2.62 -0.88 -6.53
CA ASP A 354 2.85 -0.56 -5.12
C ASP A 354 2.92 0.97 -4.97
N ASP A 355 2.27 1.52 -3.97
CA ASP A 355 2.20 2.97 -3.77
C ASP A 355 3.50 3.56 -3.18
N ALA A 356 4.47 2.74 -2.74
CA ALA A 356 5.83 3.20 -2.45
C ALA A 356 6.49 3.91 -3.64
N SER A 357 6.06 3.60 -4.86
CA SER A 357 6.45 4.32 -6.08
C SER A 357 6.17 5.83 -6.00
N LEU A 358 5.16 6.25 -5.25
CA LEU A 358 4.85 7.68 -5.04
C LEU A 358 5.92 8.38 -4.18
N PHE A 359 6.45 7.70 -3.14
CA PHE A 359 7.57 8.23 -2.36
C PHE A 359 8.84 8.32 -3.22
N ALA A 360 9.12 7.26 -3.99
CA ALA A 360 10.25 7.23 -4.91
C ALA A 360 10.19 8.39 -5.91
N GLU A 361 9.04 8.59 -6.56
CA GLU A 361 8.83 9.70 -7.49
C GLU A 361 9.01 11.07 -6.81
N ALA A 362 8.49 11.25 -5.59
CA ALA A 362 8.62 12.50 -4.84
C ALA A 362 10.09 12.81 -4.53
N VAL A 363 10.86 11.81 -4.09
CA VAL A 363 12.29 11.95 -3.80
C VAL A 363 13.09 12.23 -5.08
N GLN A 364 12.83 11.50 -6.17
CA GLN A 364 13.51 11.72 -7.46
C GLN A 364 13.20 13.10 -8.07
N ARG A 365 11.95 13.57 -7.95
CA ARG A 365 11.58 14.94 -8.37
C ARG A 365 12.28 16.02 -7.58
N ALA A 366 12.64 15.76 -6.32
CA ALA A 366 13.44 16.65 -5.49
C ALA A 366 14.96 16.56 -5.77
N GLY A 367 15.39 15.71 -6.70
CA GLY A 367 16.79 15.50 -7.06
C GLY A 367 17.51 14.41 -6.26
N GLY A 368 16.78 13.66 -5.43
CA GLY A 368 17.30 12.48 -4.74
C GLY A 368 17.24 11.21 -5.61
N LEU A 369 17.65 10.09 -5.05
CA LEU A 369 17.71 8.78 -5.71
C LEU A 369 16.73 7.81 -5.07
N ALA A 370 16.19 6.85 -5.86
CA ALA A 370 15.25 5.86 -5.35
C ALA A 370 15.52 4.45 -5.92
N THR A 371 15.24 3.44 -5.10
CA THR A 371 15.19 2.03 -5.52
C THR A 371 14.08 1.28 -4.77
N TYR A 372 13.86 0.03 -5.18
CA TYR A 372 12.89 -0.87 -4.56
C TYR A 372 13.55 -2.24 -4.40
N ILE A 373 13.96 -2.58 -3.19
CA ILE A 373 14.72 -3.79 -2.88
C ILE A 373 13.76 -4.95 -2.67
N VAL A 374 14.01 -6.08 -3.30
CA VAL A 374 13.25 -7.31 -3.03
C VAL A 374 14.16 -8.34 -2.39
N VAL A 375 13.69 -8.96 -1.31
CA VAL A 375 14.35 -10.10 -0.71
C VAL A 375 13.46 -11.32 -0.89
N GLY A 376 13.95 -12.32 -1.60
CA GLY A 376 13.21 -13.53 -1.93
C GLY A 376 12.73 -14.26 -0.68
N GLY A 377 11.47 -14.61 -0.68
CA GLY A 377 10.78 -15.30 0.41
C GLY A 377 10.51 -16.78 0.14
N GLY A 378 10.88 -17.31 -1.03
CA GLY A 378 10.60 -18.74 -1.37
C GLY A 378 9.14 -19.12 -1.21
N ASN A 379 8.22 -18.25 -1.58
CA ASN A 379 6.80 -18.32 -1.27
C ASN A 379 6.16 -19.65 -1.72
N PRO A 380 5.44 -20.38 -0.84
CA PRO A 380 4.76 -21.62 -1.19
C PRO A 380 3.52 -21.41 -2.08
N ALA A 381 2.99 -20.18 -2.10
CA ALA A 381 1.87 -19.75 -2.92
C ALA A 381 2.04 -18.30 -3.35
N PRO A 382 1.38 -17.83 -4.43
CA PRO A 382 1.44 -16.43 -4.85
C PRO A 382 0.95 -15.47 -3.78
N HIS A 383 1.37 -14.21 -3.87
CA HIS A 383 0.81 -13.12 -3.06
C HIS A 383 -0.73 -13.08 -3.18
N HIS A 384 -1.40 -12.64 -2.11
CA HIS A 384 -2.88 -12.57 -1.99
C HIS A 384 -3.59 -13.93 -1.99
N ASN A 385 -2.85 -15.04 -1.86
CA ASN A 385 -3.40 -16.39 -1.79
C ASN A 385 -3.60 -16.82 -0.33
N PRO A 386 -4.67 -17.58 0.03
CA PRO A 386 -4.86 -18.10 1.39
C PRO A 386 -3.73 -18.98 1.96
N TYR A 387 -2.86 -19.52 1.10
CA TYR A 387 -1.69 -20.31 1.48
C TYR A 387 -0.37 -19.54 1.38
N PHE A 388 -0.42 -18.22 1.17
CA PHE A 388 0.78 -17.39 1.14
C PHE A 388 1.55 -17.48 2.46
N ASP A 389 2.86 -17.53 2.35
CA ASP A 389 3.81 -17.42 3.47
C ASP A 389 5.19 -17.04 2.91
N VAL A 390 6.11 -16.68 3.78
CA VAL A 390 7.50 -16.38 3.44
C VAL A 390 8.44 -17.22 4.29
N ASP A 391 9.54 -17.66 3.71
CA ASP A 391 10.63 -18.27 4.46
C ASP A 391 11.26 -17.22 5.39
N GLU A 392 11.17 -17.47 6.68
CA GLU A 392 11.62 -16.55 7.74
C GLU A 392 13.14 -16.29 7.71
N SER A 393 13.91 -17.15 7.02
CA SER A 393 15.34 -16.92 6.79
C SER A 393 15.63 -15.68 5.96
N ALA A 394 14.65 -15.15 5.21
CA ALA A 394 14.76 -13.90 4.47
C ALA A 394 14.83 -12.66 5.37
N LEU A 395 14.25 -12.70 6.58
CA LEU A 395 14.21 -11.56 7.50
C LEU A 395 15.62 -11.06 7.89
N PRO A 396 16.53 -11.89 8.43
CA PRO A 396 17.88 -11.43 8.75
C PRO A 396 18.67 -11.00 7.51
N VAL A 397 18.45 -11.63 6.34
CA VAL A 397 19.09 -11.21 5.08
C VAL A 397 18.71 -9.76 4.75
N ALA A 398 17.42 -9.42 4.83
CA ALA A 398 16.96 -8.06 4.58
C ALA A 398 17.57 -7.04 5.56
N VAL A 399 17.60 -7.35 6.86
CA VAL A 399 18.19 -6.48 7.88
C VAL A 399 19.70 -6.30 7.65
N ASP A 400 20.43 -7.36 7.33
CA ASP A 400 21.88 -7.30 7.13
C ASP A 400 22.24 -6.50 5.87
N VAL A 401 21.51 -6.70 4.75
CA VAL A 401 21.70 -5.94 3.50
C VAL A 401 21.40 -4.46 3.71
N LEU A 402 20.28 -4.13 4.36
CA LEU A 402 19.92 -2.74 4.63
C LEU A 402 20.92 -2.07 5.60
N ALA A 403 21.38 -2.77 6.63
CA ALA A 403 22.38 -2.25 7.54
C ALA A 403 23.73 -2.01 6.82
N ALA A 404 24.12 -2.90 5.92
CA ALA A 404 25.35 -2.74 5.10
C ALA A 404 25.20 -1.57 4.11
N LEU A 405 24.03 -1.34 3.54
CA LEU A 405 23.73 -0.23 2.63
C LEU A 405 23.83 1.14 3.33
N ILE A 406 23.46 1.21 4.60
CA ILE A 406 23.43 2.45 5.40
C ILE A 406 24.81 2.79 5.99
N ARG A 407 25.63 1.82 6.35
CA ARG A 407 26.96 2.00 6.99
C ARG A 407 28.04 2.37 5.98
#